data_66b7191c0dd90afe1a39738da886d428
#
_entry.id   66b7191c0dd90afe1a39738da886d428
#
_cell.length_a   1.000
_cell.length_b   1.000
_cell.length_c   1.000
_cell.angle_alpha   90.00
_cell.angle_beta   90.00
_cell.angle_gamma   90.00
#
_symmetry.space_group_name_H-M   'P 1'
#
loop_
_entity.id
_entity.type
_entity.pdbx_description
1 polymer ?
#
loop_
_entity_poly.entity_id
_entity_poly.type
_entity_poly.pdbx_seq_one_letter_code
_entity_poly.pdbx_strand_id
1 'polypeptide(L)' 'DDVWMAANVTILKGVTIGNGAVIGAGAIVTKNIPEYAIAVGNPAKVVKYRNQ' A
#
# COMPACT_ATOMS: atom_id res chain seq x y z
N ASP A 1 -3.55 -10.31 4.39
CA ASP A 1 -2.79 -10.17 5.52
C ASP A 1 -1.27 -10.24 5.37
N ASP A 2 -0.73 -10.59 4.27
CA ASP A 2 0.69 -10.53 4.01
C ASP A 2 1.11 -9.16 3.50
N VAL A 3 0.68 -8.13 4.20
CA VAL A 3 1.00 -6.77 3.77
C VAL A 3 2.39 -6.40 4.26
N TRP A 4 3.20 -5.83 3.38
CA TRP A 4 4.52 -5.38 3.73
C TRP A 4 4.58 -3.86 3.62
N MET A 5 4.91 -3.21 4.70
CA MET A 5 4.96 -1.76 4.75
C MET A 5 6.35 -1.29 5.18
N ALA A 6 6.92 -0.40 4.40
CA ALA A 6 8.19 0.20 4.75
C ALA A 6 8.02 1.24 5.87
N ALA A 7 9.10 1.88 6.27
CA ALA A 7 9.08 2.84 7.36
C ALA A 7 8.23 4.06 7.02
N ASN A 8 7.60 4.63 8.06
CA ASN A 8 6.88 5.90 7.97
C ASN A 8 5.66 5.87 7.05
N VAL A 9 5.03 4.70 6.92
CA VAL A 9 3.78 4.60 6.16
C VAL A 9 2.62 5.07 7.04
N THR A 10 1.75 5.88 6.46
CA THR A 10 0.53 6.33 7.13
C THR A 10 -0.68 5.78 6.38
N ILE A 11 -1.57 5.11 7.08
CA ILE A 11 -2.79 4.58 6.49
C ILE A 11 -3.96 5.28 7.15
N LEU A 12 -4.77 5.95 6.34
CA LEU A 12 -5.90 6.69 6.87
C LEU A 12 -7.00 5.76 7.34
N LYS A 13 -7.80 6.27 8.26
CA LYS A 13 -8.92 5.52 8.82
C LYS A 13 -9.87 5.07 7.71
N GLY A 14 -10.32 3.83 7.80
CA GLY A 14 -11.27 3.30 6.84
C GLY A 14 -10.65 2.72 5.59
N VAL A 15 -9.33 2.78 5.46
CA VAL A 15 -8.65 2.23 4.27
C VAL A 15 -8.39 0.74 4.48
N THR A 16 -8.62 -0.04 3.43
CA THR A 16 -8.35 -1.48 3.43
C THR A 16 -7.17 -1.77 2.53
N ILE A 17 -6.22 -2.56 3.03
CA ILE A 17 -5.05 -2.97 2.26
C ILE A 17 -5.22 -4.45 1.92
N GLY A 18 -5.17 -4.79 0.65
CA GLY A 18 -5.33 -6.17 0.22
C GLY A 18 -4.14 -7.04 0.57
N ASN A 19 -4.35 -8.36 0.53
CA ASN A 19 -3.29 -9.32 0.85
C ASN A 19 -2.12 -9.17 -0.11
N GLY A 20 -0.92 -9.32 0.41
CA GLY A 20 0.27 -9.30 -0.42
C GLY A 20 0.66 -7.93 -0.93
N ALA A 21 -0.02 -6.88 -0.52
CA ALA A 21 0.32 -5.54 -0.98
C ALA A 21 1.63 -5.06 -0.36
N VAL A 22 2.33 -4.20 -1.07
CA VAL A 22 3.56 -3.59 -0.61
C VAL A 22 3.38 -2.07 -0.62
N ILE A 23 3.67 -1.43 0.51
CA ILE A 23 3.54 0.01 0.62
C ILE A 23 4.93 0.61 0.81
N GLY A 24 5.32 1.51 -0.06
CA GLY A 24 6.64 2.12 -0.02
C GLY A 24 6.83 3.08 1.15
N ALA A 25 8.09 3.37 1.46
CA ALA A 25 8.42 4.23 2.59
C ALA A 25 7.84 5.64 2.39
N GLY A 26 7.32 6.19 3.47
CA GLY A 26 6.76 7.54 3.46
C GLY A 26 5.42 7.68 2.75
N ALA A 27 4.84 6.58 2.31
CA ALA A 27 3.57 6.65 1.61
C ALA A 27 2.42 7.00 2.55
N ILE A 28 1.46 7.74 2.02
CA ILE A 28 0.24 8.05 2.76
C ILE A 28 -0.93 7.45 1.99
N VAL A 29 -1.49 6.40 2.56
CA VAL A 29 -2.53 5.62 1.88
C VAL A 29 -3.89 6.24 2.17
N THR A 30 -4.51 6.79 1.15
CA THR A 30 -5.78 7.48 1.27
C THR A 30 -6.94 6.70 0.66
N LYS A 31 -6.65 5.64 -0.09
CA LYS A 31 -7.66 4.81 -0.74
C LYS A 31 -7.29 3.36 -0.57
N ASN A 32 -8.29 2.47 -0.73
CA ASN A 32 -8.04 1.04 -0.61
C ASN A 32 -6.99 0.59 -1.62
N ILE A 33 -6.14 -0.34 -1.17
CA ILE A 33 -5.07 -0.88 -1.99
C ILE A 33 -5.44 -2.32 -2.38
N PRO A 34 -5.47 -2.65 -3.67
CA PRO A 34 -5.81 -4.00 -4.11
C PRO A 34 -4.77 -5.03 -3.69
N GLU A 35 -5.15 -6.31 -3.76
CA GLU A 35 -4.23 -7.39 -3.47
C GLU A 35 -3.03 -7.34 -4.40
N TYR A 36 -1.86 -7.63 -3.86
CA TYR A 36 -0.59 -7.72 -4.59
C TYR A 36 -0.17 -6.43 -5.28
N ALA A 37 -0.80 -5.32 -4.92
CA ALA A 37 -0.42 -4.04 -5.49
C ALA A 37 0.80 -3.47 -4.77
N ILE A 38 1.60 -2.73 -5.51
CA ILE A 38 2.71 -1.98 -4.94
C ILE A 38 2.36 -0.50 -5.03
N ALA A 39 2.21 0.13 -3.88
CA ALA A 39 1.79 1.53 -3.81
C ALA A 39 2.86 2.37 -3.15
N VAL A 40 3.11 3.54 -3.69
CA VAL A 40 4.13 4.45 -3.17
C VAL A 40 3.65 5.88 -3.28
N GLY A 41 4.24 6.74 -2.49
CA GLY A 41 4.07 8.18 -2.63
C GLY A 41 3.01 8.78 -1.72
N ASN A 42 2.81 10.06 -1.89
CA ASN A 42 1.87 10.85 -1.11
C ASN A 42 1.04 11.70 -2.08
N PRO A 43 -0.24 11.35 -2.31
CA PRO A 43 -0.92 10.15 -1.81
C PRO A 43 -0.38 8.89 -2.48
N ALA A 44 -0.49 7.76 -1.77
CA ALA A 44 0.01 6.50 -2.30
C ALA A 44 -0.77 6.11 -3.55
N LYS A 45 -0.04 5.69 -4.58
CA LYS A 45 -0.66 5.24 -5.83
C LYS A 45 -0.06 3.92 -6.22
N VAL A 46 -0.90 3.06 -6.79
CA VAL A 46 -0.44 1.78 -7.28
C VAL A 46 0.42 2.00 -8.51
N VAL A 47 1.67 1.55 -8.45
CA VAL A 47 2.60 1.72 -9.56
C VAL A 47 2.77 0.43 -10.34
N LYS A 48 2.53 -0.71 -9.69
CA LYS A 48 2.55 -2.00 -10.37
C LYS A 48 2.00 -3.05 -9.42
N TYR A 49 1.85 -4.26 -9.91
CA TYR A 49 1.40 -5.40 -9.12
C TYR A 49 2.54 -6.41 -9.00
N ARG A 50 2.57 -7.08 -7.85
CA ARG A 50 3.58 -8.11 -7.62
C ARG A 50 3.25 -9.34 -8.45
N ASN A 51 4.29 -10.02 -8.85
CA ASN A 51 4.14 -11.37 -9.36
C ASN A 51 3.87 -12.32 -8.23
N GLN A 52 3.00 -13.25 -8.47
CA GLN A 52 2.70 -14.27 -7.47
C GLN A 52 3.35 -15.57 -7.79
#